data_cd6abec8680b5a32107e397fef92b80b
#
_entry.id   cd6abec8680b5a32107e397fef92b80b
#
_cell.length_a   1.000
_cell.length_b   1.000
_cell.length_c   1.000
_cell.angle_alpha   90.00
_cell.angle_beta   90.00
_cell.angle_gamma   90.00
#
_symmetry.space_group_name_H-M   'P 1'
#
loop_
_entity.id
_entity.type
_entity.pdbx_description
1 polymer ?
#
loop_
_entity_poly.entity_id
_entity_poly.type
_entity_poly.pdbx_seq_one_letter_code
_entity_poly.pdbx_strand_id
1 'polypeptide(L)'
;DPGRWIATPAFLPKLHRILNEKLDAIAADPDWAPRRLSGDGSGGRPCVIASGVAFSHACEVLEDLGCLDRVDLFQVLLPHPLHRAFIQEVSSRYERVLVLEETYPVIELQLRNGKVRGRISGDVPREGELTPDIVEDVLRNFLDLPPVETRAVASPGRRPTLCAGCPHRAAFYAIRQT
;
A
#
# COMPACT_ATOMS: atom_id res chain seq x y z
N ASP A 1 -25.39 -21.45 -13.47
CA ASP A 1 -25.46 -22.36 -12.32
C ASP A 1 -25.95 -21.58 -11.11
N PRO A 2 -27.23 -21.74 -10.68
CA PRO A 2 -27.76 -21.06 -9.51
C PRO A 2 -26.98 -21.38 -8.22
N GLY A 3 -26.50 -22.61 -8.05
CA GLY A 3 -25.74 -23.03 -6.87
C GLY A 3 -24.43 -22.31 -6.65
N ARG A 4 -23.90 -21.64 -7.69
CA ARG A 4 -22.65 -20.87 -7.61
C ARG A 4 -22.83 -19.56 -6.84
N TRP A 5 -24.02 -18.96 -6.90
CA TRP A 5 -24.27 -17.60 -6.39
C TRP A 5 -25.16 -17.56 -5.16
N ILE A 6 -25.73 -18.70 -4.76
CA ILE A 6 -26.64 -18.77 -3.64
C ILE A 6 -25.84 -18.98 -2.34
N ALA A 7 -25.79 -17.94 -1.50
CA ALA A 7 -25.12 -17.97 -0.19
C ALA A 7 -26.11 -18.41 0.93
N THR A 8 -26.81 -19.54 0.74
CA THR A 8 -27.62 -20.10 1.82
C THR A 8 -26.73 -20.89 2.82
N PRO A 9 -27.19 -21.10 4.07
CA PRO A 9 -26.42 -21.84 5.07
C PRO A 9 -25.94 -23.23 4.61
N ALA A 10 -26.69 -23.91 3.76
CA ALA A 10 -26.33 -25.21 3.21
C ALA A 10 -25.12 -25.15 2.23
N PHE A 11 -24.97 -24.06 1.48
CA PHE A 11 -23.91 -23.89 0.49
C PHE A 11 -22.70 -23.12 1.02
N LEU A 12 -22.87 -22.34 2.08
CA LEU A 12 -21.83 -21.45 2.62
C LEU A 12 -20.49 -22.15 2.93
N PRO A 13 -20.48 -23.32 3.63
CA PRO A 13 -19.22 -24.00 3.95
C PRO A 13 -18.46 -24.45 2.70
N LYS A 14 -19.18 -24.92 1.68
CA LYS A 14 -18.58 -25.33 0.40
C LYS A 14 -18.00 -24.13 -0.35
N LEU A 15 -18.74 -23.02 -0.40
CA LEU A 15 -18.28 -21.80 -1.06
C LEU A 15 -17.06 -21.18 -0.37
N HIS A 16 -17.05 -21.17 0.97
CA HIS A 16 -15.89 -20.73 1.75
C HIS A 16 -14.67 -21.59 1.50
N ARG A 17 -14.81 -22.91 1.41
CA ARG A 17 -13.69 -23.79 1.08
C ARG A 17 -13.10 -23.45 -0.29
N ILE A 18 -13.94 -23.31 -1.31
CA ILE A 18 -13.52 -22.93 -2.66
C ILE A 18 -12.83 -21.56 -2.65
N LEU A 19 -13.33 -20.59 -1.89
CA LEU A 19 -12.71 -19.28 -1.74
C LEU A 19 -11.32 -19.40 -1.11
N ASN A 20 -11.20 -20.12 -0.01
CA ASN A 20 -9.93 -20.31 0.70
C ASN A 20 -8.89 -21.01 -0.20
N GLU A 21 -9.29 -22.06 -0.92
CA GLU A 21 -8.42 -22.75 -1.88
C GLU A 21 -7.91 -21.80 -2.96
N LYS A 22 -8.76 -20.89 -3.46
CA LYS A 22 -8.35 -19.87 -4.43
C LYS A 22 -7.40 -18.84 -3.84
N LEU A 23 -7.69 -18.33 -2.65
CA LEU A 23 -6.82 -17.38 -1.97
C LEU A 23 -5.45 -18.01 -1.65
N ASP A 24 -5.42 -19.27 -1.24
CA ASP A 24 -4.18 -20.01 -1.00
C ASP A 24 -3.37 -20.20 -2.28
N ALA A 25 -4.05 -20.51 -3.40
CA ALA A 25 -3.39 -20.64 -4.70
C ALA A 25 -2.78 -19.29 -5.15
N ILE A 26 -3.53 -18.20 -5.03
CA ILE A 26 -3.04 -16.86 -5.35
C ILE A 26 -1.87 -16.46 -4.45
N ALA A 27 -1.94 -16.74 -3.15
CA ALA A 27 -0.87 -16.43 -2.20
C ALA A 27 0.42 -17.22 -2.43
N ALA A 28 0.34 -18.31 -3.18
CA ALA A 28 1.49 -19.16 -3.54
C ALA A 28 2.00 -18.94 -4.97
N ASP A 29 1.28 -18.18 -5.77
CA ASP A 29 1.60 -17.97 -7.19
C ASP A 29 2.76 -16.99 -7.35
N PRO A 30 3.90 -17.41 -7.96
CA PRO A 30 5.09 -16.57 -8.09
C PRO A 30 4.87 -15.33 -8.97
N ASP A 31 3.87 -15.32 -9.85
CA ASP A 31 3.57 -14.15 -10.69
C ASP A 31 3.10 -12.95 -9.87
N TRP A 32 2.55 -13.19 -8.68
CA TRP A 32 2.09 -12.17 -7.73
C TRP A 32 3.08 -11.90 -6.60
N ALA A 33 4.26 -12.51 -6.64
CA ALA A 33 5.30 -12.20 -5.65
C ALA A 33 5.73 -10.74 -5.77
N PRO A 34 5.90 -10.01 -4.65
CA PRO A 34 6.42 -8.65 -4.67
C PRO A 34 7.77 -8.57 -5.38
N ARG A 35 7.94 -7.53 -6.18
CA ARG A 35 9.14 -7.34 -6.99
C ARG A 35 10.11 -6.44 -6.25
N ARG A 36 11.35 -6.88 -6.06
CA ARG A 36 12.41 -6.04 -5.53
C ARG A 36 12.96 -5.13 -6.62
N LEU A 37 12.96 -3.82 -6.37
CA LEU A 37 13.50 -2.81 -7.28
C LEU A 37 14.95 -2.46 -6.93
N SER A 38 15.27 -2.35 -5.64
CA SER A 38 16.61 -1.98 -5.18
C SER A 38 17.07 -2.89 -4.03
N GLY A 39 18.35 -2.81 -3.71
CA GLY A 39 18.98 -3.60 -2.67
C GLY A 39 19.34 -5.01 -3.12
N ASP A 40 19.94 -5.78 -2.21
CA ASP A 40 20.44 -7.13 -2.47
C ASP A 40 19.61 -8.25 -1.81
N GLY A 41 18.64 -7.88 -0.97
CA GLY A 41 17.80 -8.82 -0.24
C GLY A 41 18.51 -9.57 0.88
N SER A 42 19.71 -9.12 1.29
CA SER A 42 20.49 -9.79 2.36
C SER A 42 19.88 -9.62 3.75
N GLY A 43 18.98 -8.64 3.93
CA GLY A 43 18.40 -8.26 5.24
C GLY A 43 19.28 -7.31 6.04
N GLY A 44 20.45 -6.95 5.53
CA GLY A 44 21.35 -5.99 6.19
C GLY A 44 20.93 -4.54 6.03
N ARG A 45 19.95 -4.26 5.15
CA ARG A 45 19.39 -2.95 4.89
C ARG A 45 17.95 -2.84 5.40
N PRO A 46 17.44 -1.62 5.70
CA PRO A 46 16.03 -1.43 5.95
C PRO A 46 15.19 -1.85 4.72
N CYS A 47 14.02 -2.44 4.97
CA CYS A 47 13.08 -2.85 3.94
C CYS A 47 11.97 -1.82 3.80
N VAL A 48 11.71 -1.37 2.57
CA VAL A 48 10.56 -0.52 2.23
C VAL A 48 9.64 -1.31 1.31
N ILE A 49 8.38 -1.44 1.70
CA ILE A 49 7.35 -2.16 0.96
C ILE A 49 6.30 -1.15 0.57
N ALA A 50 6.02 -1.02 -0.72
CA ALA A 50 5.06 -0.04 -1.19
C ALA A 50 4.14 -0.61 -2.26
N SER A 51 2.92 -0.09 -2.35
CA SER A 51 1.91 -0.48 -3.33
C SER A 51 1.28 0.73 -4.01
N GLY A 52 0.75 0.51 -5.22
CA GLY A 52 0.05 1.55 -5.96
C GLY A 52 0.91 2.78 -6.23
N VAL A 53 0.32 3.97 -6.12
CA VAL A 53 1.00 5.24 -6.39
C VAL A 53 2.07 5.55 -5.34
N ALA A 54 1.90 5.08 -4.10
CA ALA A 54 2.90 5.26 -3.04
C ALA A 54 4.25 4.60 -3.39
N PHE A 55 4.24 3.53 -4.21
CA PHE A 55 5.47 2.93 -4.72
C PHE A 55 6.22 3.89 -5.67
N SER A 56 5.51 4.54 -6.60
CA SER A 56 6.11 5.49 -7.53
C SER A 56 6.72 6.69 -6.79
N HIS A 57 5.99 7.22 -5.81
CA HIS A 57 6.50 8.30 -4.96
C HIS A 57 7.71 7.86 -4.13
N ALA A 58 7.69 6.64 -3.59
CA ALA A 58 8.84 6.11 -2.84
C ALA A 58 10.10 5.96 -3.72
N CYS A 59 9.95 5.53 -4.99
CA CYS A 59 11.06 5.47 -5.93
C CYS A 59 11.66 6.85 -6.16
N GLU A 60 10.82 7.81 -6.57
CA GLU A 60 11.23 9.19 -6.86
C GLU A 60 11.93 9.83 -5.66
N VAL A 61 11.30 9.76 -4.48
CA VAL A 61 11.86 10.34 -3.26
C VAL A 61 13.18 9.68 -2.86
N LEU A 62 13.29 8.36 -2.93
CA LEU A 62 14.53 7.66 -2.60
C LEU A 62 15.67 7.98 -3.58
N GLU A 63 15.36 8.18 -4.86
CA GLU A 63 16.30 8.63 -5.88
C GLU A 63 16.78 10.06 -5.58
N ASP A 64 15.85 10.99 -5.33
CA ASP A 64 16.15 12.38 -5.01
C ASP A 64 16.99 12.53 -3.74
N LEU A 65 16.74 11.68 -2.75
CA LEU A 65 17.53 11.62 -1.52
C LEU A 65 18.87 10.91 -1.67
N GLY A 66 19.16 10.29 -2.82
CA GLY A 66 20.35 9.45 -3.02
C GLY A 66 20.39 8.24 -2.07
N CYS A 67 19.24 7.70 -1.70
CA CYS A 67 19.09 6.64 -0.72
C CYS A 67 18.51 5.33 -1.29
N LEU A 68 18.28 5.25 -2.60
CA LEU A 68 17.68 4.06 -3.22
C LEU A 68 18.53 2.79 -3.00
N ASP A 69 19.85 2.93 -2.99
CA ASP A 69 20.80 1.84 -2.72
C ASP A 69 20.96 1.51 -1.23
N ARG A 70 20.38 2.31 -0.34
CA ARG A 70 20.43 2.10 1.12
C ARG A 70 19.29 1.26 1.65
N VAL A 71 18.31 0.93 0.82
CA VAL A 71 17.11 0.16 1.18
C VAL A 71 16.88 -1.01 0.24
N ASP A 72 16.23 -2.05 0.74
CA ASP A 72 15.59 -3.05 -0.10
C ASP A 72 14.15 -2.59 -0.36
N LEU A 73 13.88 -2.09 -1.58
CA LEU A 73 12.57 -1.58 -1.97
C LEU A 73 11.78 -2.64 -2.73
N PHE A 74 10.59 -2.95 -2.23
CA PHE A 74 9.68 -3.93 -2.84
C PHE A 74 8.40 -3.27 -3.34
N GLN A 75 8.02 -3.60 -4.57
CA GLN A 75 6.73 -3.29 -5.15
C GLN A 75 5.74 -4.41 -4.90
N VAL A 76 4.61 -4.10 -4.28
CA VAL A 76 3.48 -5.01 -4.11
C VAL A 76 2.43 -4.69 -5.17
N LEU A 77 2.20 -5.63 -6.09
CA LEU A 77 1.17 -5.52 -7.12
C LEU A 77 -0.18 -6.05 -6.64
N LEU A 78 -0.17 -7.08 -5.80
CA LEU A 78 -1.35 -7.70 -5.21
C LEU A 78 -1.29 -7.60 -3.67
N PRO A 79 -1.98 -6.63 -3.06
CA PRO A 79 -1.91 -6.44 -1.62
C PRO A 79 -2.68 -7.49 -0.80
N HIS A 80 -3.64 -8.22 -1.41
CA HIS A 80 -4.37 -9.29 -0.71
C HIS A 80 -4.83 -10.40 -1.66
N PRO A 81 -4.55 -11.68 -1.35
CA PRO A 81 -3.65 -12.13 -0.30
C PRO A 81 -2.18 -11.83 -0.65
N LEU A 82 -1.42 -11.39 0.35
CA LEU A 82 0.01 -11.16 0.15
C LEU A 82 0.74 -12.49 -0.05
N HIS A 83 1.74 -12.50 -0.92
CA HIS A 83 2.49 -13.71 -1.27
C HIS A 83 3.14 -14.36 -0.03
N ARG A 84 2.87 -15.65 0.19
CA ARG A 84 3.21 -16.36 1.43
C ARG A 84 4.72 -16.40 1.71
N ALA A 85 5.51 -16.71 0.69
CA ALA A 85 6.97 -16.75 0.85
C ALA A 85 7.55 -15.36 1.14
N PHE A 86 6.97 -14.31 0.59
CA PHE A 86 7.37 -12.93 0.89
C PHE A 86 7.11 -12.54 2.35
N ILE A 87 5.96 -12.92 2.92
CA ILE A 87 5.69 -12.71 4.35
C ILE A 87 6.77 -13.37 5.21
N GLN A 88 7.16 -14.60 4.88
CA GLN A 88 8.21 -15.33 5.60
C GLN A 88 9.58 -14.67 5.42
N GLU A 89 9.90 -14.23 4.20
CA GLU A 89 11.13 -13.52 3.89
C GLU A 89 11.26 -12.24 4.71
N VAL A 90 10.24 -11.38 4.67
CA VAL A 90 10.23 -10.11 5.42
C VAL A 90 10.37 -10.37 6.92
N SER A 91 9.62 -11.31 7.46
CA SER A 91 9.62 -11.61 8.90
C SER A 91 10.94 -12.15 9.41
N SER A 92 11.66 -12.93 8.59
CA SER A 92 12.90 -13.61 8.98
C SER A 92 14.16 -12.79 8.71
N ARG A 93 14.16 -11.97 7.66
CA ARG A 93 15.39 -11.30 7.19
C ARG A 93 15.54 -9.88 7.68
N TYR A 94 14.44 -9.14 7.83
CA TYR A 94 14.50 -7.70 8.07
C TYR A 94 14.21 -7.36 9.53
N GLU A 95 15.02 -6.46 10.09
CA GLU A 95 14.83 -5.90 11.43
C GLU A 95 14.05 -4.57 11.41
N ARG A 96 14.08 -3.88 10.29
CA ARG A 96 13.38 -2.59 10.08
C ARG A 96 12.60 -2.67 8.78
N VAL A 97 11.27 -2.57 8.88
CA VAL A 97 10.37 -2.65 7.74
C VAL A 97 9.43 -1.45 7.76
N LEU A 98 9.31 -0.76 6.65
CA LEU A 98 8.32 0.30 6.43
C LEU A 98 7.33 -0.14 5.36
N VAL A 99 6.04 0.04 5.63
CA VAL A 99 4.95 -0.21 4.66
C VAL A 99 4.32 1.11 4.26
N LEU A 100 4.37 1.41 2.96
CA LEU A 100 3.73 2.56 2.34
C LEU A 100 2.52 2.07 1.52
N GLU A 101 1.35 2.19 2.09
CA GLU A 101 0.07 1.82 1.45
C GLU A 101 -1.00 2.85 1.78
N GLU A 102 -1.91 3.07 0.84
CA GLU A 102 -2.99 4.04 1.01
C GLU A 102 -4.28 3.38 1.50
N THR A 103 -5.12 4.19 2.11
CA THR A 103 -6.46 3.92 2.59
C THR A 103 -6.50 2.99 3.81
N TYR A 104 -6.17 1.72 3.67
CA TYR A 104 -6.29 0.74 4.76
C TYR A 104 -5.01 -0.12 4.87
N PRO A 105 -4.57 -0.47 6.09
CA PRO A 105 -3.30 -1.18 6.30
C PRO A 105 -3.41 -2.68 5.96
N VAL A 106 -3.69 -2.99 4.69
CA VAL A 106 -3.91 -4.37 4.22
C VAL A 106 -2.62 -5.19 4.22
N ILE A 107 -1.52 -4.60 3.78
CA ILE A 107 -0.20 -5.25 3.74
C ILE A 107 0.35 -5.37 5.16
N GLU A 108 0.33 -4.28 5.93
CA GLU A 108 0.85 -4.23 7.30
C GLU A 108 0.13 -5.26 8.20
N LEU A 109 -1.19 -5.40 8.08
CA LEU A 109 -1.98 -6.39 8.82
C LEU A 109 -1.59 -7.84 8.51
N GLN A 110 -1.17 -8.14 7.29
CA GLN A 110 -0.75 -9.49 6.92
C GLN A 110 0.67 -9.83 7.38
N LEU A 111 1.54 -8.83 7.46
CA LEU A 111 2.90 -9.00 7.96
C LEU A 111 2.95 -9.28 9.47
N ARG A 112 2.05 -8.69 10.26
CA ARG A 112 1.85 -8.93 11.71
C ARG A 112 3.12 -9.06 12.53
N ASN A 113 4.07 -8.16 12.31
CA ASN A 113 5.38 -8.22 12.95
C ASN A 113 5.67 -6.89 13.65
N GLY A 114 6.12 -6.93 14.91
CA GLY A 114 6.48 -5.74 15.68
C GLY A 114 7.64 -4.91 15.11
N LYS A 115 8.33 -5.42 14.10
CA LYS A 115 9.39 -4.72 13.36
C LYS A 115 8.84 -3.86 12.21
N VAL A 116 7.55 -4.05 11.87
CA VAL A 116 6.89 -3.35 10.77
C VAL A 116 6.37 -2.02 11.26
N ARG A 117 6.72 -0.98 10.54
CA ARG A 117 6.24 0.39 10.69
C ARG A 117 5.31 0.73 9.54
N GLY A 118 4.24 1.44 9.82
CA GLY A 118 3.26 1.80 8.81
C GLY A 118 2.13 2.64 9.41
N ARG A 119 0.92 2.44 8.93
CA ARG A 119 -0.26 3.16 9.41
C ARG A 119 -0.71 2.74 10.80
N ILE A 120 -0.54 1.45 11.15
CA ILE A 120 -0.95 0.93 12.47
C ILE A 120 -0.02 1.46 13.55
N SER A 121 1.28 1.49 13.29
CA SER A 121 2.26 2.03 14.24
C SER A 121 2.23 3.56 14.35
N GLY A 122 1.59 4.25 13.40
CA GLY A 122 1.52 5.70 13.34
C GLY A 122 2.72 6.38 12.66
N ASP A 123 3.65 5.59 12.11
CA ASP A 123 4.80 6.13 11.36
C ASP A 123 4.38 6.65 9.97
N VAL A 124 3.26 6.16 9.44
CA VAL A 124 2.63 6.63 8.20
C VAL A 124 1.26 7.22 8.55
N PRO A 125 0.89 8.40 8.01
CA PRO A 125 -0.41 9.02 8.26
C PRO A 125 -1.58 8.08 7.96
N ARG A 126 -2.58 8.06 8.82
CA ARG A 126 -3.76 7.19 8.67
C ARG A 126 -4.78 7.72 7.68
N GLU A 127 -4.78 9.03 7.46
CA GLU A 127 -5.72 9.75 6.60
C GLU A 127 -4.98 10.43 5.46
N GLY A 128 -5.72 10.71 4.37
CA GLY A 128 -5.24 11.43 3.23
C GLY A 128 -4.39 10.61 2.26
N GLU A 129 -3.94 11.28 1.23
CA GLU A 129 -3.07 10.73 0.19
C GLU A 129 -1.61 10.75 0.66
N LEU A 130 -0.84 9.76 0.24
CA LEU A 130 0.62 9.72 0.42
C LEU A 130 1.29 10.51 -0.72
N THR A 131 1.19 11.85 -0.65
CA THR A 131 1.88 12.73 -1.60
C THR A 131 3.40 12.56 -1.49
N PRO A 132 4.19 12.95 -2.52
CA PRO A 132 5.65 12.89 -2.46
C PRO A 132 6.23 13.54 -1.20
N ASP A 133 5.70 14.69 -0.80
CA ASP A 133 6.12 15.41 0.41
C ASP A 133 5.93 14.58 1.69
N ILE A 134 4.78 13.91 1.81
CA ILE A 134 4.48 13.06 2.97
C ILE A 134 5.37 11.82 2.95
N VAL A 135 5.57 11.23 1.78
CA VAL A 135 6.46 10.07 1.60
C VAL A 135 7.90 10.44 1.95
N GLU A 136 8.34 11.65 1.59
CA GLU A 136 9.67 12.15 1.96
C GLU A 136 9.82 12.28 3.47
N ASP A 137 8.87 12.87 4.18
CA ASP A 137 8.92 13.00 5.64
C ASP A 137 8.97 11.62 6.32
N VAL A 138 8.13 10.69 5.87
CA VAL A 138 8.10 9.32 6.38
C VAL A 138 9.42 8.59 6.15
N LEU A 139 9.97 8.67 4.93
CA LEU A 139 11.23 8.03 4.58
C LEU A 139 12.42 8.65 5.33
N ARG A 140 12.47 9.99 5.47
CA ARG A 140 13.50 10.67 6.27
C ARG A 140 13.49 10.20 7.71
N ASN A 141 12.31 10.15 8.33
CA ASN A 141 12.15 9.65 9.68
C ASN A 141 12.57 8.16 9.80
N PHE A 142 12.13 7.34 8.86
CA PHE A 142 12.48 5.92 8.85
C PHE A 142 13.97 5.64 8.64
N LEU A 143 14.65 6.47 7.85
CA LEU A 143 16.09 6.33 7.53
C LEU A 143 17.00 7.15 8.45
N ASP A 144 16.48 7.75 9.50
CA ASP A 144 17.19 8.60 10.45
C ASP A 144 17.91 9.78 9.75
N LEU A 145 17.26 10.36 8.73
CA LEU A 145 17.73 11.54 7.99
C LEU A 145 17.22 12.83 8.64
N PRO A 146 17.94 13.95 8.47
CA PRO A 146 17.45 15.24 8.94
C PRO A 146 16.07 15.60 8.34
N PRO A 147 15.17 16.21 9.12
CA PRO A 147 13.88 16.68 8.60
C PRO A 147 14.08 17.78 7.56
N VAL A 148 13.06 18.02 6.74
CA VAL A 148 13.05 19.17 5.81
C VAL A 148 12.90 20.46 6.62
N GLU A 149 13.84 21.38 6.50
CA GLU A 149 13.86 22.61 7.31
C GLU A 149 12.71 23.57 7.01
N THR A 150 12.23 23.60 5.77
CA THR A 150 11.15 24.53 5.37
C THR A 150 10.31 23.92 4.25
N ARG A 151 9.03 23.67 4.52
CA ARG A 151 8.06 23.41 3.46
C ARG A 151 7.23 24.63 3.16
N ALA A 152 6.99 24.88 1.89
CA ALA A 152 6.04 25.90 1.48
C ALA A 152 4.67 25.63 2.11
N VAL A 153 4.05 26.68 2.61
CA VAL A 153 2.70 26.60 3.21
C VAL A 153 1.74 25.97 2.21
N ALA A 154 1.01 24.96 2.68
CA ALA A 154 0.00 24.29 1.88
C ALA A 154 -0.93 25.32 1.20
N SER A 155 -1.07 25.23 -0.11
CA SER A 155 -2.08 25.97 -0.84
C SER A 155 -3.47 25.67 -0.26
N PRO A 156 -4.36 26.68 -0.14
CA PRO A 156 -5.71 26.42 0.33
C PRO A 156 -6.35 25.32 -0.53
N GLY A 157 -6.86 24.30 0.12
CA GLY A 157 -7.37 23.09 -0.49
C GLY A 157 -8.33 23.40 -1.65
N ARG A 158 -8.18 22.69 -2.73
CA ARG A 158 -9.04 22.81 -3.91
C ARG A 158 -10.46 22.39 -3.51
N ARG A 159 -11.45 23.27 -3.72
CA ARG A 159 -12.85 22.85 -3.54
C ARG A 159 -13.17 21.68 -4.47
N PRO A 160 -13.83 20.62 -3.98
CA PRO A 160 -14.28 19.54 -4.84
C PRO A 160 -15.11 20.10 -6.01
N THR A 161 -14.71 19.78 -7.22
CA THR A 161 -15.41 20.20 -8.44
C THR A 161 -15.77 18.98 -9.26
N LEU A 162 -16.93 19.02 -9.92
CA LEU A 162 -17.32 17.97 -10.85
C LEU A 162 -16.44 18.06 -12.10
N CYS A 163 -15.93 16.93 -12.57
CA CYS A 163 -15.12 16.85 -13.77
C CYS A 163 -15.83 17.40 -15.01
N ALA A 164 -15.08 17.84 -16.00
CA ALA A 164 -15.64 18.20 -17.31
C ALA A 164 -16.31 16.95 -17.93
N GLY A 165 -17.56 17.08 -18.40
CA GLY A 165 -18.33 15.96 -18.95
C GLY A 165 -18.90 14.98 -17.89
N CYS A 166 -18.80 15.27 -16.60
CA CYS A 166 -19.34 14.42 -15.55
C CYS A 166 -20.88 14.34 -15.63
N PRO A 167 -21.48 13.13 -15.67
CA PRO A 167 -22.94 12.98 -15.73
C PRO A 167 -23.64 13.51 -14.48
N HIS A 168 -22.97 13.55 -13.33
CA HIS A 168 -23.53 14.14 -12.12
C HIS A 168 -23.82 15.64 -12.27
N ARG A 169 -23.14 16.36 -13.17
CA ARG A 169 -23.45 17.77 -13.44
C ARG A 169 -24.86 17.93 -14.00
N ALA A 170 -25.28 17.04 -14.91
CA ALA A 170 -26.63 17.07 -15.46
C ALA A 170 -27.68 16.74 -14.39
N ALA A 171 -27.42 15.73 -13.55
CA ALA A 171 -28.30 15.35 -12.46
C ALA A 171 -28.47 16.49 -11.43
N PHE A 172 -27.39 17.11 -10.99
CA PHE A 172 -27.45 18.24 -10.04
C PHE A 172 -28.10 19.48 -10.66
N TYR A 173 -27.89 19.72 -11.96
CA TYR A 173 -28.56 20.79 -12.67
C TYR A 173 -30.07 20.57 -12.70
N ALA A 174 -30.52 19.36 -13.08
CA ALA A 174 -31.95 19.03 -13.11
C ALA A 174 -32.62 19.18 -11.74
N ILE A 175 -31.98 18.69 -10.67
CA ILE A 175 -32.49 18.81 -9.29
C ILE A 175 -32.63 20.28 -8.88
N ARG A 176 -31.73 21.16 -9.32
CA ARG A 176 -31.79 22.59 -8.99
C ARG A 176 -32.91 23.34 -9.72
N GLN A 177 -33.43 22.82 -10.84
CA GLN A 177 -34.46 23.46 -11.62
C GLN A 177 -35.88 23.07 -11.15
N THR A 178 -36.03 22.02 -10.34
CA THR A 178 -37.26 21.60 -9.67
C THR A 178 -37.42 22.32 -8.32
#